data_2c67e1f71075e3def4c754f566dc0aca
#
_entry.id   2c67e1f71075e3def4c754f566dc0aca
#
_cell.length_a   1.000
_cell.length_b   1.000
_cell.length_c   1.000
_cell.angle_alpha   90.00
_cell.angle_beta   90.00
_cell.angle_gamma   90.00
#
_symmetry.space_group_name_H-M   'P 1'
#
loop_
_entity.id
_entity.type
_entity.pdbx_description
1 polymer ?
#
loop_
_entity_poly.entity_id
_entity_poly.type
_entity_poly.pdbx_seq_one_letter_code
_entity_poly.pdbx_strand_id
1 'polypeptide(L)'
;MAEVFRILMKLLYLSVGIIIYSLFNLFACFRNKNTPGNDYIFLSALCSIITLPMLFGSYPLSIVTWVAGLVFYFIGAKKNHEANDDSNPTFYFINVTFGVLIAVFLLSLGQ
;
A
#
# COMPACT_ATOMS: atom_id res chain seq x y z
N MET A 1 29.03 -11.14 2.73
CA MET A 1 28.02 -11.56 3.73
C MET A 1 27.25 -10.40 4.34
N ALA A 2 27.94 -9.33 4.74
CA ALA A 2 27.24 -8.18 5.33
C ALA A 2 26.23 -7.53 4.39
N GLU A 3 26.53 -7.48 3.09
CA GLU A 3 25.64 -6.92 2.10
C GLU A 3 24.38 -7.76 1.92
N VAL A 4 24.55 -9.09 1.88
CA VAL A 4 23.40 -10.01 1.76
C VAL A 4 22.50 -9.89 2.99
N PHE A 5 23.10 -9.83 4.17
CA PHE A 5 22.34 -9.67 5.41
C PHE A 5 21.56 -8.34 5.40
N ARG A 6 22.20 -7.27 4.92
CA ARG A 6 21.55 -5.95 4.85
C ARG A 6 20.33 -5.99 3.91
N ILE A 7 20.48 -6.63 2.74
CA ILE A 7 19.39 -6.76 1.78
C ILE A 7 18.26 -7.59 2.39
N LEU A 8 18.60 -8.69 3.07
CA LEU A 8 17.59 -9.53 3.72
C LEU A 8 16.83 -8.75 4.79
N MET A 9 17.51 -7.93 5.58
CA MET A 9 16.86 -7.12 6.61
C MET A 9 15.94 -6.07 5.98
N LYS A 10 16.38 -5.44 4.89
CA LYS A 10 15.52 -4.48 4.17
C LYS A 10 14.28 -5.16 3.63
N LEU A 11 14.43 -6.36 3.04
CA LEU A 11 13.29 -7.12 2.54
C LEU A 11 12.33 -7.49 3.67
N LEU A 12 12.87 -7.87 4.82
CA LEU A 12 12.04 -8.21 5.97
C LEU A 12 11.23 -7.03 6.45
N TYR A 13 11.87 -5.87 6.64
CA TYR A 13 11.17 -4.66 7.08
C TYR A 13 10.12 -4.23 6.06
N LEU A 14 10.48 -4.29 4.79
CA LEU A 14 9.56 -3.91 3.71
C LEU A 14 8.36 -4.85 3.67
N SER A 15 8.58 -6.16 3.82
CA SER A 15 7.51 -7.14 3.83
C SER A 15 6.54 -6.91 5.00
N VAL A 16 7.09 -6.67 6.20
CA VAL A 16 6.27 -6.38 7.37
C VAL A 16 5.46 -5.11 7.14
N GLY A 17 6.08 -4.07 6.60
CA GLY A 17 5.39 -2.81 6.31
C GLY A 17 4.26 -3.00 5.31
N ILE A 18 4.50 -3.76 4.25
CA ILE A 18 3.48 -4.05 3.23
C ILE A 18 2.31 -4.82 3.85
N ILE A 19 2.60 -5.81 4.68
CA ILE A 19 1.56 -6.60 5.35
C ILE A 19 0.71 -5.70 6.24
N ILE A 20 1.34 -4.85 7.05
CA ILE A 20 0.64 -3.93 7.95
C ILE A 20 -0.25 -2.98 7.12
N TYR A 21 0.31 -2.41 6.06
CA TYR A 21 -0.43 -1.50 5.19
C TYR A 21 -1.65 -2.19 4.57
N SER A 22 -1.45 -3.42 4.07
CA SER A 22 -2.54 -4.18 3.44
C SER A 22 -3.65 -4.52 4.43
N LEU A 23 -3.28 -4.97 5.63
CA LEU A 23 -4.25 -5.30 6.67
C LEU A 23 -5.02 -4.05 7.11
N PHE A 24 -4.34 -2.93 7.21
CA PHE A 24 -4.96 -1.68 7.61
C PHE A 24 -6.02 -1.25 6.59
N ASN A 25 -5.69 -1.36 5.30
CA ASN A 25 -6.63 -1.01 4.23
C ASN A 25 -7.79 -2.00 4.14
N LEU A 26 -7.54 -3.29 4.33
CA LEU A 26 -8.61 -4.29 4.37
C LEU A 26 -9.55 -4.03 5.53
N PHE A 27 -9.00 -3.70 6.70
CA PHE A 27 -9.81 -3.37 7.86
C PHE A 27 -10.69 -2.15 7.57
N ALA A 28 -10.12 -1.13 6.93
CA ALA A 28 -10.88 0.06 6.54
C ALA A 28 -12.02 -0.30 5.56
N CYS A 29 -11.76 -1.21 4.63
CA CYS A 29 -12.79 -1.68 3.70
C CYS A 29 -13.95 -2.36 4.42
N PHE A 30 -13.63 -3.24 5.38
CA PHE A 30 -14.68 -3.92 6.14
C PHE A 30 -15.48 -2.94 6.99
N ARG A 31 -14.83 -1.93 7.50
CA ARG A 31 -15.48 -0.93 8.35
C ARG A 31 -16.41 -0.01 7.54
N ASN A 32 -16.02 0.31 6.30
CA ASN A 32 -16.73 1.29 5.46
C ASN A 32 -17.36 0.64 4.25
N LYS A 33 -18.09 -0.46 4.44
CA LYS A 33 -18.66 -1.25 3.34
C LYS A 33 -19.58 -0.47 2.42
N ASN A 34 -20.23 0.59 2.92
CA ASN A 34 -21.24 1.32 2.17
C ASN A 34 -20.70 2.57 1.47
N THR A 35 -19.39 2.77 1.46
CA THR A 35 -18.81 3.93 0.81
C THR A 35 -18.57 3.65 -0.68
N PRO A 36 -18.78 4.64 -1.58
CA PRO A 36 -18.65 4.42 -3.02
C PRO A 36 -17.22 4.12 -3.46
N GLY A 37 -16.23 4.59 -2.72
CA GLY A 37 -14.83 4.33 -3.05
C GLY A 37 -14.27 3.05 -2.47
N ASN A 38 -15.10 2.24 -1.79
CA ASN A 38 -14.62 1.04 -1.10
C ASN A 38 -14.02 0.02 -2.05
N ASP A 39 -14.57 -0.12 -3.26
CA ASP A 39 -14.06 -1.07 -4.25
C ASP A 39 -12.62 -0.73 -4.64
N TYR A 40 -12.32 0.56 -4.80
CA TYR A 40 -10.97 1.00 -5.15
C TYR A 40 -9.99 0.78 -4.01
N ILE A 41 -10.44 1.00 -2.77
CA ILE A 41 -9.60 0.75 -1.59
C ILE A 41 -9.32 -0.74 -1.46
N PHE A 42 -10.30 -1.59 -1.76
CA PHE A 42 -10.12 -3.04 -1.77
C PHE A 42 -9.11 -3.45 -2.83
N LEU A 43 -9.21 -2.87 -4.05
CA LEU A 43 -8.24 -3.13 -5.11
C LEU A 43 -6.83 -2.68 -4.69
N SER A 44 -6.73 -1.55 -3.99
CA SER A 44 -5.46 -1.07 -3.46
C SER A 44 -4.85 -2.10 -2.50
N ALA A 45 -5.67 -2.65 -1.59
CA ALA A 45 -5.20 -3.66 -0.65
C ALA A 45 -4.74 -4.92 -1.38
N LEU A 46 -5.48 -5.36 -2.39
CA LEU A 46 -5.09 -6.52 -3.19
C LEU A 46 -3.77 -6.30 -3.91
N CYS A 47 -3.59 -5.11 -4.50
CA CYS A 47 -2.33 -4.77 -5.17
C CYS A 47 -1.16 -4.78 -4.18
N SER A 48 -1.38 -4.29 -2.98
CA SER A 48 -0.36 -4.31 -1.93
C SER A 48 0.02 -5.74 -1.56
N ILE A 49 -0.97 -6.63 -1.42
CA ILE A 49 -0.74 -8.03 -1.10
C ILE A 49 0.04 -8.71 -2.23
N ILE A 50 -0.33 -8.44 -3.48
CA ILE A 50 0.34 -9.00 -4.65
C ILE A 50 1.79 -8.52 -4.73
N THR A 51 2.08 -7.32 -4.23
CA THR A 51 3.45 -6.78 -4.22
C THR A 51 4.41 -7.70 -3.46
N LEU A 52 3.95 -8.39 -2.41
CA LEU A 52 4.80 -9.29 -1.62
C LEU A 52 5.41 -10.41 -2.46
N PRO A 53 4.63 -11.25 -3.16
CA PRO A 53 5.22 -12.28 -4.00
C PRO A 53 6.01 -11.70 -5.18
N MET A 54 5.59 -10.56 -5.71
CA MET A 54 6.31 -9.92 -6.80
C MET A 54 7.68 -9.43 -6.36
N LEU A 55 7.79 -9.01 -5.08
CA LEU A 55 9.07 -8.56 -4.52
C LEU A 55 10.13 -9.65 -4.60
N PHE A 56 9.73 -10.90 -4.42
CA PHE A 56 10.64 -12.03 -4.48
C PHE A 56 10.74 -12.63 -5.88
N GLY A 57 9.69 -12.50 -6.70
CA GLY A 57 9.67 -13.08 -8.04
C GLY A 57 10.15 -12.13 -9.14
N SER A 58 9.71 -10.87 -9.11
CA SER A 58 10.07 -9.88 -10.12
C SER A 58 10.02 -8.48 -9.50
N TYR A 59 11.19 -7.95 -9.20
CA TYR A 59 11.30 -6.65 -8.56
C TYR A 59 10.61 -5.53 -9.35
N PRO A 60 10.81 -5.42 -10.69
CA PRO A 60 10.12 -4.34 -11.43
C PRO A 60 8.59 -4.42 -11.34
N LEU A 61 8.03 -5.63 -11.34
CA LEU A 61 6.59 -5.80 -11.22
C LEU A 61 6.09 -5.41 -9.83
N SER A 62 6.92 -5.60 -8.79
CA SER A 62 6.54 -5.20 -7.45
C SER A 62 6.35 -3.67 -7.37
N ILE A 63 7.20 -2.91 -8.04
CA ILE A 63 7.07 -1.46 -8.10
C ILE A 63 5.77 -1.08 -8.80
N VAL A 64 5.48 -1.72 -9.94
CA VAL A 64 4.26 -1.44 -10.72
C VAL A 64 3.01 -1.73 -9.88
N THR A 65 2.97 -2.88 -9.21
CA THR A 65 1.80 -3.24 -8.39
C THR A 65 1.63 -2.29 -7.21
N TRP A 66 2.72 -1.87 -6.59
CA TRP A 66 2.64 -0.93 -5.47
C TRP A 66 2.11 0.42 -5.92
N VAL A 67 2.63 0.96 -7.03
CA VAL A 67 2.18 2.24 -7.58
C VAL A 67 0.71 2.16 -7.98
N ALA A 68 0.31 1.05 -8.63
CA ALA A 68 -1.08 0.85 -9.00
C ALA A 68 -1.99 0.85 -7.76
N GLY A 69 -1.54 0.21 -6.69
CA GLY A 69 -2.27 0.21 -5.43
C GLY A 69 -2.44 1.60 -4.86
N LEU A 70 -1.39 2.41 -4.89
CA LEU A 70 -1.48 3.80 -4.42
C LEU A 70 -2.47 4.61 -5.26
N VAL A 71 -2.45 4.45 -6.59
CA VAL A 71 -3.37 5.14 -7.48
C VAL A 71 -4.82 4.74 -7.16
N PHE A 72 -5.09 3.44 -7.00
CA PHE A 72 -6.43 2.98 -6.64
C PHE A 72 -6.87 3.56 -5.29
N TYR A 73 -5.97 3.63 -4.32
CA TYR A 73 -6.29 4.20 -3.02
C TYR A 73 -6.67 5.67 -3.16
N PHE A 74 -5.92 6.44 -3.96
CA PHE A 74 -6.24 7.84 -4.21
C PHE A 74 -7.62 8.00 -4.82
N ILE A 75 -7.95 7.19 -5.82
CA ILE A 75 -9.25 7.25 -6.48
C ILE A 75 -10.36 6.93 -5.49
N GLY A 76 -10.18 5.88 -4.70
CA GLY A 76 -11.17 5.48 -3.72
C GLY A 76 -11.38 6.52 -2.63
N ALA A 77 -10.29 7.09 -2.12
CA ALA A 77 -10.36 8.12 -1.09
C ALA A 77 -11.03 9.38 -1.62
N LYS A 78 -10.73 9.76 -2.86
CA LYS A 78 -11.35 10.92 -3.49
C LYS A 78 -12.85 10.72 -3.64
N LYS A 79 -13.28 9.54 -4.09
CA LYS A 79 -14.71 9.24 -4.22
C LYS A 79 -15.41 9.28 -2.87
N ASN A 80 -14.78 8.74 -1.83
CA ASN A 80 -15.36 8.77 -0.50
C ASN A 80 -15.48 10.19 0.03
N HIS A 81 -14.48 11.02 -0.22
CA HIS A 81 -14.48 12.41 0.21
C HIS A 81 -15.60 13.20 -0.50
N GLU A 82 -15.79 12.97 -1.79
CA GLU A 82 -16.84 13.66 -2.56
C GLU A 82 -18.24 13.22 -2.14
N ALA A 83 -18.41 11.95 -1.80
CA ALA A 83 -19.71 11.40 -1.44
C ALA A 83 -20.09 11.65 0.03
N ASN A 84 -19.09 11.84 0.89
CA ASN A 84 -19.31 11.87 2.33
C ASN A 84 -18.30 12.82 2.98
N ASP A 85 -18.81 13.94 3.51
CA ASP A 85 -17.96 14.96 4.14
C ASP A 85 -17.32 14.47 5.44
N ASP A 86 -17.76 13.32 5.96
CA ASP A 86 -17.28 12.79 7.23
C ASP A 86 -15.99 11.97 7.07
N SER A 87 -15.39 11.93 5.88
CA SER A 87 -14.12 11.22 5.68
C SER A 87 -13.04 11.84 6.56
N ASN A 88 -12.28 10.98 7.27
CA ASN A 88 -11.25 11.43 8.18
C ASN A 88 -9.98 11.82 7.41
N PRO A 89 -9.68 13.12 7.29
CA PRO A 89 -8.50 13.55 6.54
C PRO A 89 -7.19 13.11 7.19
N THR A 90 -7.18 12.96 8.52
CA THR A 90 -5.99 12.50 9.24
C THR A 90 -5.64 11.08 8.85
N PHE A 91 -6.64 10.20 8.78
CA PHE A 91 -6.45 8.81 8.38
C PHE A 91 -5.90 8.73 6.96
N TYR A 92 -6.51 9.51 6.04
CA TYR A 92 -6.07 9.56 4.66
C TYR A 92 -4.61 10.01 4.55
N PHE A 93 -4.26 11.07 5.27
CA PHE A 93 -2.91 11.62 5.26
C PHE A 93 -1.90 10.59 5.77
N ILE A 94 -2.21 9.93 6.89
CA ILE A 94 -1.32 8.92 7.48
C ILE A 94 -1.14 7.75 6.52
N ASN A 95 -2.22 7.29 5.90
CA ASN A 95 -2.16 6.14 5.00
C ASN A 95 -1.34 6.47 3.75
N VAL A 96 -1.55 7.64 3.15
CA VAL A 96 -0.79 8.06 1.97
C VAL A 96 0.69 8.22 2.32
N THR A 97 1.00 8.84 3.46
CA THR A 97 2.37 9.02 3.90
C THR A 97 3.06 7.67 4.08
N PHE A 98 2.40 6.73 4.74
CA PHE A 98 2.94 5.38 4.95
C PHE A 98 3.20 4.68 3.60
N GLY A 99 2.25 4.78 2.67
CA GLY A 99 2.40 4.19 1.35
C GLY A 99 3.57 4.79 0.56
N VAL A 100 3.74 6.11 0.63
CA VAL A 100 4.85 6.79 -0.03
C VAL A 100 6.18 6.38 0.59
N LEU A 101 6.25 6.28 1.91
CA LEU A 101 7.46 5.83 2.60
C LEU A 101 7.85 4.42 2.17
N ILE A 102 6.88 3.52 2.05
CA ILE A 102 7.14 2.16 1.57
C ILE A 102 7.62 2.20 0.11
N ALA A 103 7.03 3.07 -0.71
CA ALA A 103 7.44 3.20 -2.11
C ALA A 103 8.90 3.66 -2.22
N VAL A 104 9.29 4.64 -1.41
CA VAL A 104 10.68 5.12 -1.37
C VAL A 104 11.62 3.99 -0.95
N PHE A 105 11.24 3.24 0.09
CA PHE A 105 12.02 2.11 0.56
C PHE A 105 12.15 1.03 -0.51
N LEU A 106 11.06 0.76 -1.22
CA LEU A 106 11.04 -0.23 -2.30
C LEU A 106 11.99 0.19 -3.42
N LEU A 107 11.97 1.46 -3.80
CA LEU A 107 12.86 1.97 -4.83
C LEU A 107 14.33 1.92 -4.38
N SER A 108 14.59 2.11 -3.09
CA SER A 108 15.96 2.08 -2.57
C SER A 108 16.59 0.68 -2.64
N LEU A 109 15.78 -0.38 -2.72
CA LEU A 109 16.29 -1.72 -2.88
C LEU A 109 17.00 -1.92 -4.21
N GLY A 110 16.57 -1.20 -5.25
CA GLY A 110 17.17 -1.29 -6.58
C GLY A 110 18.49 -0.54 -6.71
N GLN A 111 18.88 0.17 -5.70
CA GLN A 111 20.13 0.91 -5.67
C GLN A 111 21.11 0.20 -4.73
#